data_8df1b31b1798fbb9c37e45ffaf077897
#
_entry.id   8df1b31b1798fbb9c37e45ffaf077897
#
_cell.length_a   1.000
_cell.length_b   1.000
_cell.length_c   1.000
_cell.angle_alpha   90.00
_cell.angle_beta   90.00
_cell.angle_gamma   90.00
#
_symmetry.space_group_name_H-M   'P 1'
#
loop_
_entity.id
_entity.type
_entity.pdbx_description
1 polymer ?
#
loop_
_entity_poly.entity_id
_entity_poly.type
_entity_poly.pdbx_seq_one_letter_code
_entity_poly.pdbx_strand_id
1 'polypeptide(L)'
;MTQWIGAITRGHNGGCCLLKDGKIEFAIEEERLTRCKYDGAPLASMMKMKEHIGEDQLEVLLVAHTQDLKQTAGELEYSVEDVYTGWARKLGLIDREIAYQNILHGGVHPQVKDLSLLHHKLHAAAAFYRSGFDTAVALIVDGAGSALRFGSFNKQQTFWEVESIYGCDYPSEISCIFKHVGGNGPTLRQVDGEFDNSLIDPDDSGSSLLVIDQTCGIVKAYEAATMYCGFRGIEAGKTMGLFPYGKPNESMGPIFSPEGDGDYRHVNPNIFIPYYPNSGVVNEGLDSSWQAPPDIEQSDLSRLQNRRDMAYAVQTASQEKMLEMIRLAVATTSNNNVVISGGYGLNCVANYYYKQQLEDEGINLYVEPISSDAGTALGAALYYYHKVSKNEEVKDYSGLYLGIDYNYKLDDVESVAEKYNAEITDANDKDVVDLILNKNIVSLFQGRSESGPRALGNRSILYDPRDPKGKDIVNKVKHREYFRPFAGSILAEHVHEWFDLVDMEDTPYMMYAVKCQEGVEEKIPSIIHVDGTCRIQTVTEEQNENYYKLIKEFFEQTGCPIIFNTSFNLGGEPLVETIDDALRTLAKSDIEYLYLPEFGKLVTLKND
;
A
#
# COMPACT_ATOMS: atom_id res chain seq x y z
N MET A 1 -32.51 -10.61 5.38
CA MET A 1 -32.29 -9.39 4.57
C MET A 1 -30.83 -9.38 4.25
N THR A 2 -30.47 -9.08 3.00
CA THR A 2 -29.08 -8.95 2.59
C THR A 2 -28.44 -7.77 3.31
N GLN A 3 -27.28 -7.98 3.95
CA GLN A 3 -26.58 -6.94 4.69
C GLN A 3 -25.49 -6.32 3.79
N TRP A 4 -25.71 -5.09 3.35
CA TRP A 4 -24.72 -4.32 2.60
C TRP A 4 -23.98 -3.34 3.53
N ILE A 5 -22.66 -3.48 3.64
CA ILE A 5 -21.78 -2.58 4.36
C ILE A 5 -20.88 -1.91 3.35
N GLY A 6 -20.94 -0.57 3.28
CA GLY A 6 -20.04 0.24 2.47
C GLY A 6 -19.04 0.97 3.35
N ALA A 7 -17.78 1.02 2.93
CA ALA A 7 -16.76 1.83 3.56
C ALA A 7 -16.02 2.66 2.51
N ILE A 8 -15.70 3.91 2.83
CA ILE A 8 -14.93 4.81 1.99
C ILE A 8 -13.74 5.36 2.76
N THR A 9 -12.62 5.53 2.07
CA THR A 9 -11.47 6.27 2.57
C THR A 9 -11.19 7.47 1.68
N ARG A 10 -10.63 8.52 2.26
CA ARG A 10 -10.20 9.74 1.55
C ARG A 10 -8.77 10.08 1.97
N GLY A 11 -8.17 11.03 1.27
CA GLY A 11 -6.77 11.37 1.43
C GLY A 11 -6.04 11.00 0.15
N HIS A 12 -4.75 10.83 0.19
CA HIS A 12 -3.95 10.54 -1.00
C HIS A 12 -4.14 9.14 -1.62
N ASN A 13 -4.93 8.27 -0.98
CA ASN A 13 -5.33 6.95 -1.47
C ASN A 13 -6.83 6.74 -1.26
N GLY A 14 -7.65 7.61 -1.89
CA GLY A 14 -9.10 7.46 -1.85
C GLY A 14 -9.55 6.12 -2.44
N GLY A 15 -10.68 5.62 -1.95
CA GLY A 15 -11.22 4.35 -2.44
C GLY A 15 -12.38 3.84 -1.60
N CYS A 16 -12.81 2.63 -1.86
CA CYS A 16 -13.91 2.02 -1.15
C CYS A 16 -13.75 0.50 -0.95
N CYS A 17 -14.54 -0.02 -0.01
CA CYS A 17 -14.80 -1.44 0.15
C CYS A 17 -16.31 -1.67 0.28
N LEU A 18 -16.85 -2.66 -0.41
CA LEU A 18 -18.22 -3.10 -0.31
C LEU A 18 -18.28 -4.54 0.17
N LEU A 19 -18.99 -4.78 1.27
CA LEU A 19 -19.27 -6.12 1.76
C LEU A 19 -20.74 -6.49 1.55
N LYS A 20 -20.99 -7.77 1.29
CA LYS A 20 -22.29 -8.40 1.29
C LYS A 20 -22.28 -9.61 2.19
N ASP A 21 -23.07 -9.57 3.27
CA ASP A 21 -23.18 -10.68 4.23
C ASP A 21 -21.79 -11.18 4.73
N GLY A 22 -20.85 -10.24 4.91
CA GLY A 22 -19.49 -10.48 5.37
C GLY A 22 -18.51 -11.00 4.30
N LYS A 23 -18.89 -11.01 3.02
CA LYS A 23 -17.98 -11.27 1.90
C LYS A 23 -17.58 -9.96 1.24
N ILE A 24 -16.32 -9.86 0.83
CA ILE A 24 -15.83 -8.71 0.06
C ILE A 24 -16.36 -8.83 -1.37
N GLU A 25 -17.30 -7.96 -1.75
CA GLU A 25 -17.78 -7.87 -3.13
C GLU A 25 -16.73 -7.19 -4.01
N PHE A 26 -16.20 -6.07 -3.56
CA PHE A 26 -15.02 -5.44 -4.16
C PHE A 26 -14.38 -4.44 -3.18
N ALA A 27 -13.08 -4.18 -3.41
CA ALA A 27 -12.33 -3.09 -2.82
C ALA A 27 -11.46 -2.45 -3.91
N ILE A 28 -11.61 -1.14 -4.12
CA ILE A 28 -10.96 -0.44 -5.23
C ILE A 28 -10.52 0.97 -4.83
N GLU A 29 -9.36 1.37 -5.33
CA GLU A 29 -8.84 2.73 -5.18
C GLU A 29 -9.47 3.67 -6.20
N GLU A 30 -9.80 4.89 -5.78
CA GLU A 30 -10.40 5.92 -6.62
C GLU A 30 -9.56 6.22 -7.87
N GLU A 31 -8.23 6.26 -7.70
CA GLU A 31 -7.29 6.49 -8.81
C GLU A 31 -7.46 5.53 -9.98
N ARG A 32 -7.91 4.27 -9.72
CA ARG A 32 -8.16 3.26 -10.75
C ARG A 32 -9.32 3.67 -11.65
N LEU A 33 -10.35 4.26 -11.05
CA LEU A 33 -11.58 4.68 -11.74
C LEU A 33 -11.43 6.03 -12.42
N THR A 34 -10.77 6.99 -11.77
CA THR A 34 -10.61 8.36 -12.30
C THR A 34 -9.40 8.55 -13.20
N ARG A 35 -8.46 7.60 -13.18
CA ARG A 35 -7.15 7.70 -13.85
C ARG A 35 -6.28 8.84 -13.34
N CYS A 36 -6.61 9.40 -12.19
CA CYS A 36 -5.86 10.45 -11.53
C CYS A 36 -5.04 9.86 -10.38
N LYS A 37 -3.71 9.82 -10.53
CA LYS A 37 -2.84 9.21 -9.51
C LYS A 37 -2.97 9.91 -8.17
N TYR A 38 -3.16 9.13 -7.09
CA TYR A 38 -3.39 9.62 -5.73
C TYR A 38 -4.69 10.43 -5.57
N ASP A 39 -5.74 10.09 -6.32
CA ASP A 39 -7.06 10.70 -6.14
C ASP A 39 -7.64 10.36 -4.78
N GLY A 40 -7.97 11.38 -4.01
CA GLY A 40 -8.46 11.25 -2.64
C GLY A 40 -9.96 11.42 -2.48
N ALA A 41 -10.71 11.64 -3.56
CA ALA A 41 -12.14 11.92 -3.51
C ALA A 41 -12.97 10.71 -3.95
N PRO A 42 -13.44 9.82 -3.05
CA PRO A 42 -14.01 8.49 -3.39
C PRO A 42 -15.40 8.56 -4.04
N LEU A 43 -15.61 9.48 -4.98
CA LEU A 43 -16.90 9.67 -5.63
C LEU A 43 -17.18 8.61 -6.71
N ALA A 44 -16.21 8.30 -7.56
CA ALA A 44 -16.37 7.25 -8.56
C ALA A 44 -16.53 5.87 -7.90
N SER A 45 -15.81 5.64 -6.80
CA SER A 45 -15.98 4.46 -5.95
C SER A 45 -17.40 4.34 -5.39
N MET A 46 -17.97 5.43 -4.87
CA MET A 46 -19.36 5.45 -4.37
C MET A 46 -20.37 5.22 -5.49
N MET A 47 -20.12 5.72 -6.69
CA MET A 47 -20.97 5.44 -7.87
C MET A 47 -20.93 3.95 -8.22
N LYS A 48 -19.76 3.32 -8.16
CA LYS A 48 -19.61 1.88 -8.39
C LYS A 48 -20.30 1.04 -7.31
N MET A 49 -20.27 1.46 -6.05
CA MET A 49 -21.09 0.82 -5.02
C MET A 49 -22.57 0.86 -5.40
N LYS A 50 -23.09 2.02 -5.83
CA LYS A 50 -24.50 2.15 -6.21
C LYS A 50 -24.87 1.32 -7.44
N GLU A 51 -24.02 1.30 -8.45
CA GLU A 51 -24.20 0.42 -9.62
C GLU A 51 -24.31 -1.05 -9.19
N HIS A 52 -23.47 -1.49 -8.26
CA HIS A 52 -23.42 -2.89 -7.81
C HIS A 52 -24.62 -3.29 -6.96
N ILE A 53 -25.06 -2.45 -6.02
CA ILE A 53 -26.20 -2.75 -5.13
C ILE A 53 -27.56 -2.50 -5.79
N GLY A 54 -27.61 -1.82 -6.94
CA GLY A 54 -28.83 -1.54 -7.69
C GLY A 54 -29.82 -0.69 -6.90
N GLU A 55 -31.03 -1.19 -6.67
CA GLU A 55 -32.08 -0.49 -5.91
C GLU A 55 -31.91 -0.59 -4.39
N ASP A 56 -31.06 -1.51 -3.91
CA ASP A 56 -30.80 -1.67 -2.48
C ASP A 56 -30.12 -0.43 -1.87
N GLN A 57 -30.06 -0.39 -0.55
CA GLN A 57 -29.33 0.59 0.24
C GLN A 57 -28.31 -0.08 1.14
N LEU A 58 -27.30 0.68 1.55
CA LEU A 58 -26.36 0.26 2.57
C LEU A 58 -27.05 0.23 3.94
N GLU A 59 -26.78 -0.79 4.74
CA GLU A 59 -27.11 -0.76 6.16
C GLU A 59 -26.32 0.33 6.87
N VAL A 60 -25.03 0.46 6.48
CA VAL A 60 -24.13 1.48 7.01
C VAL A 60 -23.13 1.91 5.95
N LEU A 61 -22.83 3.20 5.95
CA LEU A 61 -21.67 3.80 5.27
C LEU A 61 -20.63 4.19 6.34
N LEU A 62 -19.47 3.57 6.28
CA LEU A 62 -18.32 3.86 7.14
C LEU A 62 -17.40 4.85 6.45
N VAL A 63 -16.99 5.90 7.14
CA VAL A 63 -16.08 6.91 6.62
C VAL A 63 -14.74 6.81 7.35
N ALA A 64 -13.74 6.30 6.66
CA ALA A 64 -12.36 6.23 7.13
C ALA A 64 -11.52 7.28 6.40
N HIS A 65 -10.73 8.06 7.11
CA HIS A 65 -9.79 9.02 6.53
C HIS A 65 -8.74 9.47 7.54
N THR A 66 -7.62 9.96 7.04
CA THR A 66 -6.49 10.38 7.86
C THR A 66 -6.67 11.74 8.53
N GLN A 67 -7.56 12.58 8.03
CA GLN A 67 -7.70 13.95 8.50
C GLN A 67 -9.15 14.25 8.89
N ASP A 68 -9.35 14.85 10.05
CA ASP A 68 -10.65 15.37 10.47
C ASP A 68 -11.05 16.56 9.59
N LEU A 69 -12.10 16.37 8.79
CA LEU A 69 -12.66 17.41 7.94
C LEU A 69 -13.14 18.63 8.72
N LYS A 70 -13.62 18.44 9.94
CA LYS A 70 -14.05 19.52 10.80
C LYS A 70 -12.91 20.47 11.17
N GLN A 71 -11.67 20.01 11.05
CA GLN A 71 -10.48 20.79 11.34
C GLN A 71 -9.98 21.61 10.14
N THR A 72 -10.09 21.07 8.93
CA THR A 72 -9.79 21.81 7.70
C THR A 72 -10.93 22.74 7.30
N ALA A 73 -12.14 22.43 7.73
CA ALA A 73 -13.35 23.22 7.51
C ALA A 73 -13.66 24.20 8.64
N GLY A 74 -12.71 24.54 9.48
CA GLY A 74 -12.91 25.56 10.54
C GLY A 74 -13.44 26.90 10.04
N GLU A 75 -13.41 27.14 8.73
CA GLU A 75 -14.06 28.22 8.02
C GLU A 75 -15.36 27.82 7.30
N LEU A 76 -15.68 26.50 7.26
CA LEU A 76 -16.88 25.94 6.63
C LEU A 76 -17.90 25.43 7.66
N GLU A 77 -17.99 26.08 8.81
CA GLU A 77 -19.03 25.84 9.83
C GLU A 77 -20.47 25.89 9.32
N TYR A 78 -20.63 26.16 8.04
CA TYR A 78 -21.94 26.25 7.36
C TYR A 78 -22.30 25.03 6.52
N SER A 79 -21.42 24.07 6.33
CA SER A 79 -21.83 22.81 5.71
C SER A 79 -22.42 21.90 6.78
N VAL A 80 -23.71 21.93 6.84
CA VAL A 80 -24.55 21.18 7.76
C VAL A 80 -24.43 19.67 7.54
N GLU A 81 -23.80 19.25 6.45
CA GLU A 81 -23.66 17.87 6.05
C GLU A 81 -22.26 17.64 5.47
N ASP A 82 -21.57 16.60 5.96
CA ASP A 82 -20.32 16.14 5.34
C ASP A 82 -20.53 15.84 3.85
N VAL A 83 -19.57 16.23 3.03
CA VAL A 83 -19.64 16.13 1.55
C VAL A 83 -19.96 14.70 1.12
N TYR A 84 -19.38 13.68 1.77
CA TYR A 84 -19.58 12.28 1.40
C TYR A 84 -20.95 11.76 1.81
N THR A 85 -21.46 12.14 2.97
CA THR A 85 -22.84 11.87 3.38
C THR A 85 -23.82 12.49 2.37
N GLY A 86 -23.59 13.72 1.94
CA GLY A 86 -24.38 14.39 0.91
C GLY A 86 -24.38 13.63 -0.42
N TRP A 87 -23.23 13.16 -0.87
CA TRP A 87 -23.11 12.34 -2.08
C TRP A 87 -23.76 10.96 -1.92
N ALA A 88 -23.54 10.25 -0.81
CA ALA A 88 -24.17 8.97 -0.54
C ALA A 88 -25.70 9.04 -0.60
N ARG A 89 -26.24 10.12 -0.03
CA ARG A 89 -27.67 10.41 -0.06
C ARG A 89 -28.17 10.71 -1.47
N LYS A 90 -27.48 11.55 -2.23
CA LYS A 90 -27.85 11.87 -3.63
C LYS A 90 -27.83 10.64 -4.52
N LEU A 91 -26.85 9.78 -4.36
CA LEU A 91 -26.73 8.52 -5.08
C LEU A 91 -27.80 7.50 -4.64
N GLY A 92 -28.39 7.65 -3.45
CA GLY A 92 -29.32 6.69 -2.87
C GLY A 92 -28.62 5.46 -2.28
N LEU A 93 -27.38 5.61 -1.88
CA LEU A 93 -26.65 4.61 -1.08
C LEU A 93 -27.22 4.48 0.32
N ILE A 94 -27.68 5.60 0.88
CA ILE A 94 -28.35 5.72 2.18
C ILE A 94 -29.68 6.45 2.01
N ASP A 95 -30.53 6.36 3.04
CA ASP A 95 -31.86 6.95 3.00
C ASP A 95 -31.81 8.49 2.79
N ARG A 96 -32.55 8.95 1.82
CA ARG A 96 -32.61 10.37 1.43
C ARG A 96 -33.40 11.24 2.39
N GLU A 97 -34.40 10.65 3.07
CA GLU A 97 -35.36 11.41 3.88
C GLU A 97 -34.88 11.62 5.31
N ILE A 98 -34.23 10.64 5.90
CA ILE A 98 -33.77 10.69 7.31
C ILE A 98 -32.73 11.79 7.53
N ALA A 99 -31.87 12.07 6.54
CA ALA A 99 -30.80 13.06 6.68
C ALA A 99 -31.30 14.47 7.00
N TYR A 100 -32.44 14.87 6.45
CA TYR A 100 -32.90 16.26 6.58
C TYR A 100 -33.29 16.67 8.01
N GLN A 101 -33.81 15.76 8.80
CA GLN A 101 -34.21 16.05 10.19
C GLN A 101 -33.02 16.12 11.15
N ASN A 102 -31.97 15.31 10.91
CA ASN A 102 -30.79 15.28 11.75
C ASN A 102 -29.84 16.48 11.50
N ILE A 103 -29.82 17.01 10.29
CA ILE A 103 -29.06 18.19 9.93
C ILE A 103 -29.46 19.41 10.74
N LEU A 104 -30.76 19.65 10.90
CA LEU A 104 -31.31 20.80 11.64
C LEU A 104 -30.96 20.76 13.15
N HIS A 105 -30.56 19.61 13.67
CA HIS A 105 -30.21 19.39 15.07
C HIS A 105 -28.72 19.07 15.29
N GLY A 106 -27.87 19.20 14.26
CA GLY A 106 -26.44 18.89 14.36
C GLY A 106 -26.12 17.40 14.50
N GLY A 107 -27.06 16.52 14.12
CA GLY A 107 -26.89 15.08 14.20
C GLY A 107 -26.21 14.49 12.96
N VAL A 108 -25.54 13.35 13.13
CA VAL A 108 -24.98 12.54 12.04
C VAL A 108 -26.09 11.66 11.48
N HIS A 109 -26.08 11.41 10.16
CA HIS A 109 -27.02 10.48 9.54
C HIS A 109 -26.90 9.09 10.19
N PRO A 110 -28.00 8.42 10.61
CA PRO A 110 -27.94 7.17 11.36
C PRO A 110 -27.27 6.01 10.64
N GLN A 111 -27.28 6.02 9.31
CA GLN A 111 -26.58 5.03 8.48
C GLN A 111 -25.12 5.40 8.17
N VAL A 112 -24.60 6.51 8.71
CA VAL A 112 -23.20 6.94 8.51
C VAL A 112 -22.46 6.86 9.83
N LYS A 113 -21.29 6.23 9.83
CA LYS A 113 -20.37 6.22 10.96
C LYS A 113 -19.04 6.81 10.54
N ASP A 114 -18.66 7.87 11.22
CA ASP A 114 -17.35 8.49 11.06
C ASP A 114 -16.33 7.77 11.96
N LEU A 115 -15.38 7.12 11.33
CA LEU A 115 -14.29 6.38 11.96
C LEU A 115 -12.93 7.08 11.79
N SER A 116 -12.94 8.36 11.44
CA SER A 116 -11.72 9.11 11.12
C SER A 116 -10.72 9.22 12.27
N LEU A 117 -11.17 9.10 13.52
CA LEU A 117 -10.29 9.08 14.69
C LEU A 117 -9.66 7.71 14.96
N LEU A 118 -10.07 6.68 14.23
CA LEU A 118 -9.62 5.30 14.41
C LEU A 118 -8.64 4.84 13.33
N HIS A 119 -7.98 5.72 12.62
CA HIS A 119 -7.19 5.42 11.42
C HIS A 119 -6.22 4.24 11.64
N HIS A 120 -5.38 4.28 12.65
CA HIS A 120 -4.47 3.17 12.96
C HIS A 120 -5.20 1.89 13.37
N LYS A 121 -6.34 1.99 14.05
CA LYS A 121 -7.18 0.82 14.35
C LYS A 121 -7.74 0.18 13.08
N LEU A 122 -8.08 0.98 12.07
CA LEU A 122 -8.55 0.45 10.77
C LEU A 122 -7.44 -0.24 9.99
N HIS A 123 -6.21 0.25 10.06
CA HIS A 123 -5.04 -0.48 9.55
C HIS A 123 -4.82 -1.80 10.29
N ALA A 124 -4.94 -1.79 11.63
CA ALA A 124 -4.82 -3.00 12.45
C ALA A 124 -5.91 -4.02 12.08
N ALA A 125 -7.15 -3.56 11.91
CA ALA A 125 -8.26 -4.42 11.49
C ALA A 125 -8.05 -5.05 10.11
N ALA A 126 -7.59 -4.27 9.12
CA ALA A 126 -7.27 -4.79 7.79
C ALA A 126 -6.23 -5.92 7.88
N ALA A 127 -5.12 -5.68 8.57
CA ALA A 127 -4.06 -6.66 8.71
C ALA A 127 -4.49 -7.89 9.51
N PHE A 128 -5.19 -7.69 10.63
CA PHE A 128 -5.62 -8.77 11.52
C PHE A 128 -6.60 -9.72 10.85
N TYR A 129 -7.70 -9.20 10.29
CA TYR A 129 -8.72 -10.07 9.68
C TYR A 129 -8.22 -10.79 8.42
N ARG A 130 -7.21 -10.25 7.75
CA ARG A 130 -6.65 -10.84 6.53
C ARG A 130 -5.47 -11.77 6.80
N SER A 131 -4.90 -11.73 8.00
CA SER A 131 -3.78 -12.60 8.39
C SER A 131 -4.18 -14.06 8.60
N GLY A 132 -5.47 -14.33 8.86
CA GLY A 132 -5.95 -15.66 9.25
C GLY A 132 -5.65 -16.04 10.71
N PHE A 133 -5.05 -15.15 11.50
CA PHE A 133 -4.83 -15.38 12.93
C PHE A 133 -6.12 -15.17 13.73
N ASP A 134 -6.35 -15.97 14.74
CA ASP A 134 -7.42 -15.79 15.74
C ASP A 134 -7.03 -14.78 16.81
N THR A 135 -5.74 -14.65 17.12
CA THR A 135 -5.17 -13.62 17.99
C THR A 135 -3.87 -13.09 17.40
N ALA A 136 -3.62 -11.79 17.52
CA ALA A 136 -2.40 -11.17 17.04
C ALA A 136 -2.05 -9.90 17.83
N VAL A 137 -0.80 -9.46 17.71
CA VAL A 137 -0.41 -8.08 17.99
C VAL A 137 -0.23 -7.33 16.67
N ALA A 138 -0.94 -6.21 16.50
CA ALA A 138 -0.82 -5.37 15.32
C ALA A 138 0.14 -4.20 15.57
N LEU A 139 1.16 -4.09 14.75
CA LEU A 139 2.10 -2.95 14.71
C LEU A 139 1.75 -2.09 13.49
N ILE A 140 1.33 -0.86 13.75
CA ILE A 140 0.97 0.11 12.73
C ILE A 140 2.01 1.22 12.70
N VAL A 141 2.60 1.43 11.51
CA VAL A 141 3.62 2.48 11.29
C VAL A 141 3.27 3.23 10.02
N ASP A 142 2.82 4.47 10.21
CA ASP A 142 2.26 5.27 9.14
C ASP A 142 2.79 6.70 9.14
N GLY A 143 2.59 7.42 8.03
CA GLY A 143 3.09 8.79 7.87
C GLY A 143 2.34 9.82 8.70
N ALA A 144 1.04 9.69 8.80
CA ALA A 144 0.17 10.51 9.62
C ALA A 144 -1.22 9.88 9.71
N GLY A 145 -1.52 9.27 10.82
CA GLY A 145 -2.86 8.77 11.13
C GLY A 145 -3.80 9.88 11.60
N SER A 146 -4.67 9.56 12.56
CA SER A 146 -5.63 10.52 13.09
C SER A 146 -4.96 11.72 13.75
N ALA A 147 -5.53 12.90 13.53
CA ALA A 147 -5.10 14.13 14.17
C ALA A 147 -5.74 14.25 15.57
N LEU A 148 -4.92 14.24 16.59
CA LEU A 148 -5.33 14.39 17.99
C LEU A 148 -5.00 15.79 18.50
N ARG A 149 -5.89 16.37 19.31
CA ARG A 149 -5.70 17.70 19.87
C ARG A 149 -5.60 17.64 21.39
N PHE A 150 -4.49 18.13 21.91
CA PHE A 150 -4.23 18.23 23.34
C PHE A 150 -4.07 19.70 23.76
N GLY A 151 -4.58 20.04 24.94
CA GLY A 151 -4.43 21.36 25.54
C GLY A 151 -5.75 22.07 25.88
N SER A 152 -5.68 23.28 26.43
CA SER A 152 -6.85 24.10 26.77
C SER A 152 -7.37 24.88 25.55
N PHE A 153 -8.65 25.26 25.57
CA PHE A 153 -9.43 25.87 24.48
C PHE A 153 -8.70 26.96 23.65
N ASN A 154 -7.76 27.68 24.23
CA ASN A 154 -7.00 28.74 23.56
C ASN A 154 -5.54 28.37 23.23
N LYS A 155 -5.11 27.13 23.49
CA LYS A 155 -3.74 26.65 23.24
C LYS A 155 -3.73 25.16 22.88
N GLN A 156 -4.62 24.74 21.98
CA GLN A 156 -4.60 23.38 21.49
C GLN A 156 -3.46 23.20 20.49
N GLN A 157 -2.71 22.12 20.66
CA GLN A 157 -1.73 21.63 19.68
C GLN A 157 -2.26 20.37 19.02
N THR A 158 -2.04 20.25 17.72
CA THR A 158 -2.41 19.08 16.95
C THR A 158 -1.20 18.16 16.81
N PHE A 159 -1.41 16.89 17.10
CA PHE A 159 -0.47 15.81 16.94
C PHE A 159 -1.10 14.76 16.05
N TRP A 160 -0.29 13.99 15.33
CA TRP A 160 -0.75 12.91 14.46
C TRP A 160 -0.26 11.57 14.99
N GLU A 161 -1.09 10.56 14.88
CA GLU A 161 -0.65 9.18 15.10
C GLU A 161 0.48 8.86 14.12
N VAL A 162 1.57 8.27 14.61
CA VAL A 162 2.71 7.89 13.78
C VAL A 162 3.06 6.41 13.94
N GLU A 163 3.06 5.88 15.18
CA GLU A 163 3.19 4.45 15.48
C GLU A 163 2.15 4.03 16.51
N SER A 164 1.62 2.81 16.37
CA SER A 164 0.69 2.24 17.35
C SER A 164 0.81 0.73 17.44
N ILE A 165 0.55 0.18 18.64
CA ILE A 165 0.46 -1.26 18.89
C ILE A 165 -0.93 -1.56 19.41
N TYR A 166 -1.58 -2.57 18.81
CA TYR A 166 -2.89 -3.06 19.22
C TYR A 166 -2.84 -4.55 19.55
N GLY A 167 -3.52 -4.96 20.62
CA GLY A 167 -3.87 -6.35 20.84
C GLY A 167 -5.14 -6.67 20.07
N CYS A 168 -5.15 -7.79 19.36
CA CYS A 168 -6.25 -8.21 18.51
C CYS A 168 -6.71 -9.60 18.87
N ASP A 169 -8.01 -9.75 19.17
CA ASP A 169 -8.68 -11.01 19.42
C ASP A 169 -9.96 -11.12 18.60
N TYR A 170 -10.13 -12.27 17.96
CA TYR A 170 -11.32 -12.53 17.17
C TYR A 170 -12.55 -12.72 18.09
N PRO A 171 -13.77 -12.26 17.76
CA PRO A 171 -14.13 -11.68 16.46
C PRO A 171 -13.91 -10.17 16.32
N SER A 172 -13.79 -9.40 17.39
CA SER A 172 -13.87 -7.94 17.25
C SER A 172 -13.12 -7.12 18.30
N GLU A 173 -12.30 -7.75 19.12
CA GLU A 173 -11.51 -7.02 20.10
C GLU A 173 -10.21 -6.54 19.44
N ILE A 174 -10.11 -5.23 19.28
CA ILE A 174 -8.90 -4.55 18.79
C ILE A 174 -8.67 -3.38 19.74
N SER A 175 -7.77 -3.57 20.72
CA SER A 175 -7.51 -2.63 21.80
C SER A 175 -6.13 -2.01 21.69
N CYS A 176 -6.04 -0.69 21.81
CA CYS A 176 -4.79 0.03 21.79
C CYS A 176 -3.97 -0.27 23.06
N ILE A 177 -2.69 -0.57 22.88
CA ILE A 177 -1.74 -0.85 23.97
C ILE A 177 -0.67 0.24 24.04
N PHE A 178 -0.25 0.72 22.87
CA PHE A 178 0.77 1.75 22.74
C PHE A 178 0.39 2.71 21.61
N LYS A 179 0.61 3.99 21.82
CA LYS A 179 0.40 5.02 20.82
C LYS A 179 1.45 6.11 20.93
N HIS A 180 2.20 6.31 19.85
CA HIS A 180 3.08 7.44 19.67
C HIS A 180 2.39 8.48 18.77
N VAL A 181 2.36 9.72 19.24
CA VAL A 181 1.84 10.86 18.50
C VAL A 181 2.88 11.96 18.38
N GLY A 182 3.16 12.36 17.16
CA GLY A 182 4.16 13.35 16.83
C GLY A 182 3.56 14.67 16.38
N GLY A 183 4.20 15.79 16.72
CA GLY A 183 3.72 17.12 16.32
C GLY A 183 4.83 18.08 15.97
N ASN A 184 4.49 19.10 15.18
CA ASN A 184 5.41 20.19 14.85
C ASN A 184 5.51 21.19 15.99
N GLY A 185 6.64 21.24 16.69
CA GLY A 185 6.85 22.23 17.73
C GLY A 185 8.31 22.27 18.21
N PRO A 186 8.90 23.46 18.38
CA PRO A 186 10.34 23.57 18.70
C PRO A 186 10.70 23.23 20.14
N THR A 187 9.73 22.99 21.02
CA THR A 187 9.99 22.96 22.47
C THR A 187 9.30 21.80 23.21
N LEU A 188 8.62 20.91 22.52
CA LEU A 188 7.93 19.81 23.19
C LEU A 188 8.97 18.75 23.59
N ARG A 189 9.11 18.55 24.89
CA ARG A 189 9.83 17.37 25.40
C ARG A 189 8.90 16.17 25.30
N GLN A 190 9.47 14.98 25.20
CA GLN A 190 8.68 13.77 25.33
C GLN A 190 7.86 13.82 26.63
N VAL A 191 6.57 13.53 26.50
CA VAL A 191 5.65 13.30 27.61
C VAL A 191 5.03 11.94 27.38
N ASP A 192 5.10 11.08 28.37
CA ASP A 192 4.51 9.75 28.34
C ASP A 192 3.63 9.53 29.58
N GLY A 193 2.63 8.67 29.42
CA GLY A 193 1.70 8.34 30.50
C GLY A 193 0.59 7.41 30.07
N GLU A 194 -0.10 6.89 31.07
CA GLU A 194 -1.30 6.08 30.85
C GLU A 194 -2.43 6.95 30.28
N PHE A 195 -3.09 6.46 29.24
CA PHE A 195 -4.15 7.11 28.51
C PHE A 195 -5.39 6.23 28.43
N ASP A 196 -6.54 6.80 28.77
CA ASP A 196 -7.84 6.13 28.63
C ASP A 196 -8.27 6.10 27.16
N ASN A 197 -8.26 4.92 26.56
CA ASN A 197 -8.56 4.72 25.15
C ASN A 197 -9.96 5.17 24.77
N SER A 198 -10.93 5.10 25.72
CA SER A 198 -12.32 5.50 25.49
C SER A 198 -12.51 6.97 25.11
N LEU A 199 -11.49 7.79 25.34
CA LEU A 199 -11.47 9.20 24.92
C LEU A 199 -11.34 9.40 23.41
N ILE A 200 -10.81 8.39 22.70
CA ILE A 200 -10.65 8.37 21.24
C ILE A 200 -11.58 7.35 20.62
N ASP A 201 -11.65 6.18 21.22
CA ASP A 201 -12.46 5.05 20.76
C ASP A 201 -13.44 4.62 21.87
N PRO A 202 -14.72 5.01 21.81
CA PRO A 202 -15.70 4.65 22.82
C PRO A 202 -15.90 3.12 23.00
N ASP A 203 -15.42 2.33 22.04
CA ASP A 203 -15.53 0.87 22.07
C ASP A 203 -14.28 0.20 22.68
N ASP A 204 -13.24 0.96 22.99
CA ASP A 204 -12.03 0.51 23.68
C ASP A 204 -12.01 1.03 25.13
N SER A 205 -12.43 0.19 26.07
CA SER A 205 -12.46 0.54 27.50
C SER A 205 -11.11 0.33 28.20
N GLY A 206 -10.07 0.00 27.47
CA GLY A 206 -8.71 -0.21 27.98
C GLY A 206 -7.94 1.08 28.21
N SER A 207 -6.68 0.91 28.59
CA SER A 207 -5.70 1.99 28.65
C SER A 207 -4.46 1.64 27.84
N SER A 208 -3.80 2.66 27.30
CA SER A 208 -2.57 2.54 26.54
C SER A 208 -1.46 3.42 27.08
N LEU A 209 -0.22 3.07 26.78
CA LEU A 209 0.90 4.01 26.94
C LEU A 209 0.83 5.00 25.77
N LEU A 210 0.53 6.27 26.08
CA LEU A 210 0.58 7.37 25.13
C LEU A 210 1.90 8.10 25.25
N VAL A 211 2.61 8.21 24.13
CA VAL A 211 3.84 9.01 24.01
C VAL A 211 3.57 10.19 23.08
N ILE A 212 3.87 11.39 23.55
CA ILE A 212 3.71 12.64 22.81
C ILE A 212 5.06 13.33 22.71
N ASP A 213 5.51 13.63 21.50
CA ASP A 213 6.75 14.40 21.33
C ASP A 213 6.74 15.28 20.07
N GLN A 214 7.89 15.93 19.81
CA GLN A 214 8.07 16.80 18.64
C GLN A 214 8.52 16.05 17.39
N THR A 215 8.76 14.75 17.46
CA THR A 215 9.17 13.97 16.30
C THR A 215 7.94 13.46 15.55
N CYS A 216 8.07 13.29 14.25
CA CYS A 216 6.96 12.87 13.40
C CYS A 216 7.13 11.42 12.92
N GLY A 217 7.78 10.58 13.71
CA GLY A 217 7.89 9.14 13.51
C GLY A 217 8.81 8.68 12.38
N ILE A 218 8.85 7.38 12.21
CA ILE A 218 9.76 6.68 11.28
C ILE A 218 9.44 7.06 9.82
N VAL A 219 8.15 7.08 9.46
CA VAL A 219 7.73 7.33 8.07
C VAL A 219 8.05 8.75 7.62
N LYS A 220 7.87 9.75 8.49
CA LYS A 220 8.21 11.14 8.14
C LYS A 220 9.71 11.35 7.96
N ALA A 221 10.55 10.62 8.69
CA ALA A 221 11.99 10.62 8.44
C ALA A 221 12.31 10.01 7.06
N TYR A 222 11.63 8.93 6.70
CA TYR A 222 11.78 8.28 5.40
C TYR A 222 11.26 9.18 4.25
N GLU A 223 10.10 9.83 4.42
CA GLU A 223 9.57 10.81 3.46
C GLU A 223 10.52 12.00 3.26
N ALA A 224 11.08 12.54 4.35
CA ALA A 224 12.04 13.64 4.27
C ALA A 224 13.31 13.25 3.50
N ALA A 225 13.84 12.05 3.76
CA ALA A 225 14.96 11.49 2.98
C ALA A 225 14.57 11.29 1.50
N THR A 226 13.33 10.87 1.24
CA THR A 226 12.80 10.73 -0.12
C THR A 226 12.79 12.08 -0.86
N MET A 227 12.32 13.13 -0.21
CA MET A 227 12.34 14.48 -0.75
C MET A 227 13.77 14.99 -0.97
N TYR A 228 14.66 14.68 -0.04
CA TYR A 228 16.08 15.00 -0.18
C TYR A 228 16.71 14.28 -1.37
N CYS A 229 16.29 13.05 -1.70
CA CYS A 229 16.73 12.32 -2.89
C CYS A 229 16.17 12.88 -4.22
N GLY A 230 15.28 13.88 -4.17
CA GLY A 230 14.71 14.55 -5.34
C GLY A 230 13.33 14.01 -5.76
N PHE A 231 12.65 13.25 -4.89
CA PHE A 231 11.33 12.67 -5.17
C PHE A 231 10.25 13.36 -4.33
N ARG A 232 8.99 13.09 -4.62
CA ARG A 232 7.89 13.51 -3.75
C ARG A 232 7.86 12.61 -2.50
N GLY A 233 7.52 13.13 -1.32
CA GLY A 233 7.49 12.34 -0.08
C GLY A 233 6.71 11.03 -0.20
N ILE A 234 5.54 11.09 -0.85
CA ILE A 234 4.69 9.91 -1.11
C ILE A 234 5.34 8.84 -2.03
N GLU A 235 6.44 9.16 -2.69
CA GLU A 235 7.15 8.24 -3.59
C GLU A 235 8.27 7.45 -2.87
N ALA A 236 8.11 7.14 -1.57
CA ALA A 236 9.07 6.42 -0.74
C ALA A 236 9.62 5.13 -1.38
N GLY A 237 8.81 4.45 -2.21
CA GLY A 237 9.26 3.29 -2.99
C GLY A 237 10.40 3.59 -3.98
N LYS A 238 10.63 4.86 -4.37
CA LYS A 238 11.80 5.25 -5.17
C LYS A 238 13.08 5.26 -4.31
N THR A 239 12.98 5.76 -3.09
CA THR A 239 14.10 5.73 -2.12
C THR A 239 14.46 4.30 -1.76
N MET A 240 13.47 3.41 -1.54
CA MET A 240 13.69 1.98 -1.36
C MET A 240 14.40 1.33 -2.57
N GLY A 241 14.12 1.76 -3.80
CA GLY A 241 14.85 1.29 -4.99
C GLY A 241 16.24 1.92 -5.16
N LEU A 242 16.48 3.08 -4.55
CA LEU A 242 17.75 3.81 -4.67
C LEU A 242 18.78 3.38 -3.62
N PHE A 243 18.34 2.90 -2.44
CA PHE A 243 19.23 2.65 -1.30
C PHE A 243 20.43 1.74 -1.61
N PRO A 244 20.34 0.69 -2.47
CA PRO A 244 21.48 -0.18 -2.71
C PRO A 244 22.62 0.47 -3.53
N TYR A 245 22.36 1.66 -4.09
CA TYR A 245 23.39 2.47 -4.76
C TYR A 245 24.14 3.37 -3.79
N GLY A 246 23.70 3.47 -2.52
CA GLY A 246 24.34 4.19 -1.45
C GLY A 246 25.31 3.33 -0.65
N LYS A 247 25.95 3.95 0.33
CA LYS A 247 26.86 3.31 1.27
C LYS A 247 26.83 4.04 2.62
N PRO A 248 27.33 3.40 3.70
CA PRO A 248 27.48 4.06 4.99
C PRO A 248 28.26 5.38 4.84
N ASN A 249 27.76 6.43 5.51
CA ASN A 249 28.38 7.75 5.49
C ASN A 249 28.37 8.32 6.92
N GLU A 250 29.51 8.24 7.60
CA GLU A 250 29.68 8.66 9.00
C GLU A 250 29.37 10.14 9.23
N SER A 251 29.45 10.99 8.18
CA SER A 251 29.14 12.42 8.31
C SER A 251 27.65 12.72 8.48
N MET A 252 26.76 11.74 8.26
CA MET A 252 25.31 11.92 8.39
C MET A 252 24.81 11.84 9.82
N GLY A 253 25.55 11.18 10.72
CA GLY A 253 25.07 10.89 12.07
C GLY A 253 23.88 9.90 12.09
N PRO A 254 23.41 9.50 13.29
CA PRO A 254 22.32 8.56 13.44
C PRO A 254 20.96 9.23 13.12
N ILE A 255 20.16 8.57 12.30
CA ILE A 255 18.79 9.04 11.95
C ILE A 255 17.84 8.87 13.13
N PHE A 256 17.94 7.75 13.84
CA PHE A 256 17.12 7.48 15.01
C PHE A 256 17.97 7.59 16.29
N SER A 257 17.30 7.94 17.38
CA SER A 257 17.96 7.98 18.67
C SER A 257 18.44 6.59 19.06
N PRO A 258 19.67 6.46 19.60
CA PRO A 258 20.08 5.20 20.21
C PRO A 258 19.16 4.89 21.38
N GLU A 259 18.93 3.60 21.63
CA GLU A 259 18.13 3.15 22.75
C GLU A 259 18.62 3.76 24.07
N GLY A 260 17.67 4.30 24.84
CA GLY A 260 17.86 4.73 26.21
C GLY A 260 16.60 4.42 27.00
N ASP A 261 16.73 4.10 28.29
CA ASP A 261 15.61 3.81 29.18
C ASP A 261 14.54 4.91 29.10
N GLY A 262 13.36 4.58 28.57
CA GLY A 262 12.21 5.47 28.46
C GLY A 262 12.25 6.49 27.33
N ASP A 263 13.18 6.42 26.40
CA ASP A 263 13.20 7.28 25.21
C ASP A 263 12.48 6.61 24.03
N TYR A 264 11.20 6.95 23.83
CA TYR A 264 10.39 6.48 22.72
C TYR A 264 10.52 7.36 21.47
N ARG A 265 11.39 8.35 21.48
CA ARG A 265 11.67 9.18 20.31
C ARG A 265 12.46 8.37 19.31
N HIS A 266 11.77 7.89 18.31
CA HIS A 266 12.42 7.10 17.28
C HIS A 266 13.39 7.94 16.47
N VAL A 267 13.04 9.20 16.18
CA VAL A 267 13.86 10.09 15.36
C VAL A 267 14.77 10.93 16.24
N ASN A 268 16.07 10.93 15.93
CA ASN A 268 17.06 11.75 16.61
C ASN A 268 16.66 13.24 16.48
N PRO A 269 16.41 13.97 17.57
CA PRO A 269 16.01 15.38 17.51
C PRO A 269 17.07 16.31 16.90
N ASN A 270 18.32 15.86 16.85
CA ASN A 270 19.42 16.59 16.23
C ASN A 270 19.71 16.14 14.80
N ILE A 271 18.88 15.27 14.23
CA ILE A 271 19.09 14.80 12.87
C ILE A 271 18.90 15.93 11.89
N PHE A 272 19.72 15.90 10.90
CA PHE A 272 19.59 16.74 9.75
C PHE A 272 19.09 15.97 8.51
N ILE A 273 17.78 16.03 8.31
CA ILE A 273 17.16 15.77 7.01
C ILE A 273 16.44 17.06 6.61
N PRO A 274 16.82 17.74 5.51
CA PRO A 274 16.34 19.10 5.19
C PRO A 274 14.83 19.28 5.19
N TYR A 275 14.09 18.25 4.84
CA TYR A 275 12.63 18.29 4.71
C TYR A 275 11.90 17.68 5.90
N TYR A 276 12.60 17.24 6.92
CA TYR A 276 11.96 16.72 8.13
C TYR A 276 11.22 17.83 8.86
N PRO A 277 9.98 17.64 9.33
CA PRO A 277 9.13 18.72 9.84
C PRO A 277 9.74 19.59 10.94
N ASN A 278 10.58 19.03 11.80
CA ASN A 278 11.23 19.74 12.91
C ASN A 278 12.70 20.10 12.65
N SER A 279 13.17 19.94 11.41
CA SER A 279 14.57 20.26 11.04
C SER A 279 14.88 21.75 10.97
N GLY A 280 13.89 22.62 11.15
CA GLY A 280 14.07 24.08 11.06
C GLY A 280 15.12 24.67 12.01
N VAL A 281 15.32 24.07 13.19
CA VAL A 281 16.31 24.50 14.19
C VAL A 281 17.74 24.09 13.79
N VAL A 282 17.89 23.10 12.94
CA VAL A 282 19.18 22.52 12.55
C VAL A 282 19.67 23.06 11.20
N ASN A 283 18.80 23.75 10.48
CA ASN A 283 19.11 24.31 9.14
C ASN A 283 20.10 25.49 9.16
N GLU A 284 20.31 26.14 10.29
CA GLU A 284 21.16 27.35 10.39
C GLU A 284 22.67 27.05 10.28
N GLY A 285 23.08 25.79 10.32
CA GLY A 285 24.50 25.38 10.29
C GLY A 285 24.91 24.46 9.14
N LEU A 286 24.09 24.32 8.10
CA LEU A 286 24.38 23.38 7.03
C LEU A 286 25.58 23.81 6.19
N ASP A 287 26.50 22.86 6.09
CA ASP A 287 27.51 22.88 5.06
C ASP A 287 26.84 22.88 3.66
N SER A 288 27.32 23.73 2.78
CA SER A 288 26.88 23.84 1.39
C SER A 288 26.93 22.52 0.59
N SER A 289 27.70 21.53 1.08
CA SER A 289 27.77 20.18 0.51
C SER A 289 26.44 19.44 0.47
N TRP A 290 25.45 19.82 1.30
CA TRP A 290 24.11 19.25 1.34
C TRP A 290 23.13 19.92 0.39
N GLN A 291 23.47 21.08 -0.15
CA GLN A 291 22.64 21.75 -1.13
C GLN A 291 22.78 21.07 -2.49
N ALA A 292 21.70 21.08 -3.26
CA ALA A 292 21.78 20.64 -4.66
C ALA A 292 22.70 21.61 -5.42
N PRO A 293 23.66 21.12 -6.20
CA PRO A 293 24.42 21.99 -7.11
C PRO A 293 23.42 22.77 -8.00
N PRO A 294 23.65 24.07 -8.23
CA PRO A 294 22.69 24.93 -8.94
C PRO A 294 22.41 24.51 -10.39
N ASP A 295 23.29 23.69 -10.97
CA ASP A 295 23.21 23.24 -12.35
C ASP A 295 22.63 21.83 -12.53
N ILE A 296 22.14 21.19 -11.46
CA ILE A 296 21.56 19.84 -11.52
C ILE A 296 20.04 19.91 -11.49
N GLU A 297 19.40 19.31 -12.47
CA GLU A 297 17.95 19.14 -12.48
C GLU A 297 17.49 18.19 -11.36
N GLN A 298 16.29 18.40 -10.84
CA GLN A 298 15.73 17.58 -9.77
C GLN A 298 15.68 16.09 -10.12
N SER A 299 15.44 15.74 -11.37
CA SER A 299 15.46 14.37 -11.89
C SER A 299 16.81 13.67 -11.74
N ASP A 300 17.92 14.42 -11.71
CA ASP A 300 19.28 13.90 -11.63
C ASP A 300 19.87 13.89 -10.22
N LEU A 301 19.14 14.42 -9.23
CA LEU A 301 19.58 14.41 -7.82
C LEU A 301 19.92 13.00 -7.33
N SER A 302 19.14 11.99 -7.74
CA SER A 302 19.38 10.58 -7.41
C SER A 302 20.72 10.01 -7.91
N ARG A 303 21.42 10.73 -8.79
CA ARG A 303 22.77 10.36 -9.26
C ARG A 303 23.89 10.83 -8.35
N LEU A 304 23.60 11.76 -7.44
CA LEU A 304 24.58 12.27 -6.47
C LEU A 304 24.81 11.24 -5.35
N GLN A 305 26.08 11.02 -5.00
CA GLN A 305 26.42 10.01 -4.01
C GLN A 305 25.82 10.31 -2.62
N ASN A 306 25.82 11.55 -2.17
CA ASN A 306 25.22 11.92 -0.89
C ASN A 306 23.71 11.67 -0.82
N ARG A 307 23.00 11.72 -1.95
CA ARG A 307 21.57 11.39 -2.04
C ARG A 307 21.34 9.88 -1.92
N ARG A 308 22.20 9.09 -2.58
CA ARG A 308 22.20 7.62 -2.46
C ARG A 308 22.57 7.18 -1.06
N ASP A 309 23.57 7.84 -0.43
CA ASP A 309 23.99 7.55 0.94
C ASP A 309 22.88 7.86 1.94
N MET A 310 22.08 8.93 1.73
CA MET A 310 20.89 9.22 2.53
C MET A 310 19.82 8.13 2.36
N ALA A 311 19.58 7.67 1.15
CA ALA A 311 18.65 6.56 0.91
C ALA A 311 19.11 5.28 1.62
N TYR A 312 20.41 4.99 1.58
CA TYR A 312 21.00 3.88 2.33
C TYR A 312 20.80 4.04 3.84
N ALA A 313 21.15 5.21 4.39
CA ALA A 313 21.09 5.47 5.82
C ALA A 313 19.64 5.37 6.36
N VAL A 314 18.66 5.97 5.65
CA VAL A 314 17.26 5.91 6.12
C VAL A 314 16.67 4.51 6.00
N GLN A 315 17.01 3.76 4.95
CA GLN A 315 16.52 2.39 4.79
C GLN A 315 17.07 1.49 5.91
N THR A 316 18.37 1.49 6.13
CA THR A 316 19.01 0.62 7.13
C THR A 316 18.58 0.99 8.54
N ALA A 317 18.59 2.27 8.88
CA ALA A 317 18.21 2.71 10.23
C ALA A 317 16.72 2.49 10.52
N SER A 318 15.82 2.71 9.53
CA SER A 318 14.38 2.52 9.75
C SER A 318 13.99 1.04 9.91
N GLN A 319 14.60 0.13 9.15
CA GLN A 319 14.30 -1.29 9.31
C GLN A 319 14.82 -1.85 10.65
N GLU A 320 15.96 -1.34 11.17
CA GLU A 320 16.44 -1.70 12.50
C GLU A 320 15.48 -1.20 13.58
N LYS A 321 15.04 0.06 13.49
CA LYS A 321 14.08 0.63 14.44
C LYS A 321 12.72 -0.10 14.43
N MET A 322 12.24 -0.49 13.27
CA MET A 322 11.02 -1.31 13.16
C MET A 322 11.20 -2.69 13.79
N LEU A 323 12.36 -3.33 13.61
CA LEU A 323 12.65 -4.61 14.27
C LEU A 323 12.59 -4.50 15.79
N GLU A 324 13.13 -3.41 16.36
CA GLU A 324 12.99 -3.11 17.79
C GLU A 324 11.51 -3.00 18.20
N MET A 325 10.68 -2.33 17.39
CA MET A 325 9.25 -2.19 17.66
C MET A 325 8.49 -3.52 17.53
N ILE A 326 8.86 -4.39 16.62
CA ILE A 326 8.28 -5.75 16.53
C ILE A 326 8.55 -6.50 17.84
N ARG A 327 9.80 -6.49 18.31
CA ARG A 327 10.18 -7.14 19.57
C ARG A 327 9.48 -6.52 20.78
N LEU A 328 9.32 -5.20 20.79
CA LEU A 328 8.57 -4.49 21.83
C LEU A 328 7.09 -4.93 21.82
N ALA A 329 6.46 -5.01 20.67
CA ALA A 329 5.07 -5.44 20.53
C ALA A 329 4.86 -6.86 21.08
N VAL A 330 5.74 -7.81 20.72
CA VAL A 330 5.73 -9.18 21.25
C VAL A 330 5.97 -9.19 22.78
N ALA A 331 6.96 -8.47 23.26
CA ALA A 331 7.28 -8.43 24.69
C ALA A 331 6.14 -7.84 25.54
N THR A 332 5.44 -6.84 25.02
CA THR A 332 4.33 -6.18 25.72
C THR A 332 3.08 -7.05 25.79
N THR A 333 2.80 -7.83 24.74
CA THR A 333 1.57 -8.62 24.62
C THR A 333 1.76 -10.10 24.93
N SER A 334 2.99 -10.58 24.88
CA SER A 334 3.31 -12.03 24.91
C SER A 334 2.63 -12.82 23.78
N ASN A 335 2.32 -12.16 22.65
CA ASN A 335 1.74 -12.76 21.47
C ASN A 335 2.76 -12.78 20.34
N ASN A 336 3.06 -13.97 19.82
CA ASN A 336 4.05 -14.16 18.76
C ASN A 336 3.46 -13.99 17.35
N ASN A 337 2.15 -13.86 17.19
CA ASN A 337 1.52 -13.57 15.91
C ASN A 337 1.54 -12.04 15.71
N VAL A 338 2.40 -11.57 14.85
CA VAL A 338 2.57 -10.13 14.57
C VAL A 338 2.00 -9.79 13.20
N VAL A 339 1.13 -8.78 13.14
CA VAL A 339 0.64 -8.23 11.89
C VAL A 339 1.14 -6.79 11.72
N ILE A 340 1.64 -6.45 10.54
CA ILE A 340 2.15 -5.11 10.21
C ILE A 340 1.26 -4.44 9.17
N SER A 341 0.91 -3.17 9.39
CA SER A 341 0.24 -2.30 8.41
C SER A 341 0.65 -0.82 8.61
N GLY A 342 0.04 0.08 7.84
CA GLY A 342 0.51 1.46 7.66
C GLY A 342 1.48 1.56 6.49
N GLY A 343 1.71 2.74 5.96
CA GLY A 343 2.46 2.95 4.72
C GLY A 343 3.86 2.31 4.71
N TYR A 344 4.49 2.16 5.88
CA TYR A 344 5.79 1.50 6.00
C TYR A 344 5.74 -0.01 5.69
N GLY A 345 4.62 -0.68 5.90
CA GLY A 345 4.45 -2.11 5.57
C GLY A 345 4.71 -2.44 4.10
N LEU A 346 4.65 -1.47 3.20
CA LEU A 346 4.98 -1.64 1.76
C LEU A 346 6.49 -1.75 1.48
N ASN A 347 7.35 -1.62 2.50
CA ASN A 347 8.79 -1.72 2.36
C ASN A 347 9.26 -3.18 2.30
N CYS A 348 9.21 -3.76 1.09
CA CYS A 348 9.54 -5.17 0.88
C CYS A 348 10.99 -5.55 1.24
N VAL A 349 11.91 -4.59 1.26
CA VAL A 349 13.30 -4.79 1.70
C VAL A 349 13.35 -4.99 3.21
N ALA A 350 12.68 -4.11 3.95
CA ALA A 350 12.57 -4.20 5.40
C ALA A 350 11.81 -5.47 5.84
N ASN A 351 10.74 -5.82 5.12
CA ASN A 351 9.95 -7.01 5.44
C ASN A 351 10.78 -8.29 5.36
N TYR A 352 11.64 -8.42 4.34
CA TYR A 352 12.53 -9.57 4.25
C TYR A 352 13.62 -9.53 5.32
N TYR A 353 14.15 -8.34 5.65
CA TYR A 353 15.09 -8.18 6.76
C TYR A 353 14.49 -8.67 8.09
N TYR A 354 13.21 -8.39 8.37
CA TYR A 354 12.56 -8.90 9.59
C TYR A 354 12.49 -10.42 9.60
N LYS A 355 12.11 -11.05 8.49
CA LYS A 355 12.07 -12.51 8.40
C LYS A 355 13.42 -13.13 8.71
N GLN A 356 14.51 -12.55 8.17
CA GLN A 356 15.87 -13.01 8.46
C GLN A 356 16.29 -12.82 9.93
N GLN A 357 15.89 -11.69 10.56
CA GLN A 357 16.30 -11.39 11.92
C GLN A 357 15.47 -12.12 12.99
N LEU A 358 14.25 -12.55 12.66
CA LEU A 358 13.30 -13.18 13.57
C LEU A 358 13.19 -14.69 13.39
N GLU A 359 13.96 -15.28 12.47
CA GLU A 359 13.90 -16.72 12.10
C GLU A 359 13.90 -17.66 13.31
N ASP A 360 14.78 -17.41 14.28
CA ASP A 360 14.93 -18.25 15.47
C ASP A 360 14.06 -17.79 16.67
N GLU A 361 13.30 -16.72 16.55
CA GLU A 361 12.53 -16.14 17.66
C GLU A 361 11.10 -16.71 17.76
N GLY A 362 10.68 -17.55 16.82
CA GLY A 362 9.35 -18.17 16.81
C GLY A 362 8.21 -17.15 16.63
N ILE A 363 8.48 -16.04 15.92
CA ILE A 363 7.52 -14.99 15.63
C ILE A 363 6.89 -15.21 14.26
N ASN A 364 5.56 -15.34 14.23
CA ASN A 364 4.78 -15.45 13.00
C ASN A 364 4.47 -14.05 12.47
N LEU A 365 5.11 -13.66 11.38
CA LEU A 365 4.97 -12.32 10.81
C LEU A 365 4.07 -12.33 9.58
N TYR A 366 2.99 -11.55 9.62
CA TYR A 366 2.15 -11.21 8.48
C TYR A 366 2.28 -9.72 8.17
N VAL A 367 2.49 -9.38 6.92
CA VAL A 367 2.51 -7.98 6.45
C VAL A 367 1.35 -7.76 5.49
N GLU A 368 0.46 -6.82 5.83
CA GLU A 368 -0.72 -6.53 5.01
C GLU A 368 -0.33 -5.99 3.62
N PRO A 369 -0.75 -6.65 2.54
CA PRO A 369 -0.41 -6.20 1.18
C PRO A 369 -1.04 -4.86 0.78
N ILE A 370 -2.20 -4.50 1.37
CA ILE A 370 -2.87 -3.22 1.16
C ILE A 370 -2.57 -2.29 2.36
N SER A 371 -1.29 -2.19 2.73
CA SER A 371 -0.85 -1.42 3.90
C SER A 371 -1.00 0.10 3.79
N SER A 372 -1.28 0.66 2.59
CA SER A 372 -1.57 2.08 2.44
C SER A 372 -2.96 2.43 2.98
N ASP A 373 -3.29 3.71 3.04
CA ASP A 373 -4.61 4.20 3.47
C ASP A 373 -5.78 3.58 2.70
N ALA A 374 -5.55 3.08 1.48
CA ALA A 374 -6.56 2.32 0.72
C ALA A 374 -7.08 1.10 1.51
N GLY A 375 -6.24 0.48 2.34
CA GLY A 375 -6.63 -0.64 3.21
C GLY A 375 -7.55 -0.23 4.36
N THR A 376 -7.62 1.05 4.73
CA THR A 376 -8.46 1.49 5.85
C THR A 376 -9.96 1.34 5.59
N ALA A 377 -10.41 1.50 4.35
CA ALA A 377 -11.80 1.23 3.97
C ALA A 377 -12.14 -0.26 4.15
N LEU A 378 -11.23 -1.14 3.73
CA LEU A 378 -11.36 -2.58 3.94
C LEU A 378 -11.37 -2.94 5.42
N GLY A 379 -10.43 -2.39 6.20
CA GLY A 379 -10.36 -2.58 7.64
C GLY A 379 -11.62 -2.08 8.36
N ALA A 380 -12.17 -0.94 7.96
CA ALA A 380 -13.41 -0.40 8.51
C ALA A 380 -14.60 -1.34 8.26
N ALA A 381 -14.74 -1.83 7.04
CA ALA A 381 -15.84 -2.72 6.66
C ALA A 381 -15.76 -4.06 7.42
N LEU A 382 -14.58 -4.68 7.48
CA LEU A 382 -14.37 -5.93 8.20
C LEU A 382 -14.57 -5.76 9.71
N TYR A 383 -13.98 -4.72 10.31
CA TYR A 383 -14.14 -4.43 11.73
C TYR A 383 -15.62 -4.27 12.11
N TYR A 384 -16.35 -3.45 11.36
CA TYR A 384 -17.79 -3.26 11.62
C TYR A 384 -18.57 -4.55 11.47
N TYR A 385 -18.32 -5.33 10.41
CA TYR A 385 -18.99 -6.60 10.21
C TYR A 385 -18.78 -7.56 11.38
N HIS A 386 -17.54 -7.79 11.80
CA HIS A 386 -17.23 -8.71 12.89
C HIS A 386 -17.77 -8.21 14.23
N LYS A 387 -17.75 -6.90 14.46
CA LYS A 387 -18.34 -6.29 15.66
C LYS A 387 -19.84 -6.50 15.76
N VAL A 388 -20.57 -6.44 14.65
CA VAL A 388 -22.03 -6.62 14.63
C VAL A 388 -22.42 -8.09 14.62
N SER A 389 -21.77 -8.90 13.78
CA SER A 389 -22.08 -10.32 13.63
C SER A 389 -21.66 -11.16 14.83
N LYS A 390 -20.57 -10.76 15.51
CA LYS A 390 -19.94 -11.52 16.61
C LYS A 390 -19.69 -12.99 16.26
N ASN A 391 -19.47 -13.28 14.98
CA ASN A 391 -19.15 -14.61 14.53
C ASN A 391 -17.70 -14.92 14.90
N GLU A 392 -17.45 -15.99 15.65
CA GLU A 392 -16.13 -16.42 16.10
C GLU A 392 -15.35 -17.22 15.04
N GLU A 393 -15.99 -17.56 13.91
CA GLU A 393 -15.31 -18.27 12.82
C GLU A 393 -14.37 -17.34 12.08
N VAL A 394 -13.08 -17.68 12.07
CA VAL A 394 -12.06 -16.96 11.28
C VAL A 394 -12.34 -17.18 9.80
N LYS A 395 -12.50 -16.10 9.06
CA LYS A 395 -12.77 -16.13 7.61
C LYS A 395 -11.50 -15.88 6.83
N ASP A 396 -11.37 -16.53 5.68
CA ASP A 396 -10.31 -16.23 4.74
C ASP A 396 -10.65 -15.00 3.90
N TYR A 397 -9.87 -13.93 4.10
CA TYR A 397 -9.93 -12.70 3.31
C TYR A 397 -8.61 -12.43 2.58
N SER A 398 -7.73 -13.43 2.43
CA SER A 398 -6.35 -13.26 1.96
C SER A 398 -6.25 -12.80 0.50
N GLY A 399 -7.22 -13.13 -0.35
CA GLY A 399 -7.18 -12.80 -1.78
C GLY A 399 -7.04 -11.30 -2.07
N LEU A 400 -6.33 -10.97 -3.15
CA LEU A 400 -6.10 -9.58 -3.60
C LEU A 400 -6.80 -9.20 -4.91
N TYR A 401 -7.40 -10.14 -5.62
CA TYR A 401 -8.18 -9.83 -6.84
C TYR A 401 -9.55 -9.28 -6.46
N LEU A 402 -9.53 -8.09 -5.83
CA LEU A 402 -10.69 -7.46 -5.23
C LEU A 402 -11.28 -6.30 -6.06
N GLY A 403 -10.72 -6.00 -7.23
CA GLY A 403 -11.27 -4.99 -8.14
C GLY A 403 -12.68 -5.33 -8.63
N ILE A 404 -13.24 -4.50 -9.48
CA ILE A 404 -14.59 -4.68 -10.00
C ILE A 404 -14.62 -5.82 -11.02
N ASP A 405 -15.64 -6.67 -10.92
CA ASP A 405 -15.94 -7.64 -11.96
C ASP A 405 -16.81 -6.97 -13.04
N TYR A 406 -16.21 -6.73 -14.19
CA TYR A 406 -16.90 -6.12 -15.33
C TYR A 406 -17.69 -7.10 -16.17
N ASN A 407 -17.50 -8.42 -15.97
CA ASN A 407 -18.17 -9.48 -16.73
C ASN A 407 -18.11 -9.27 -18.26
N TYR A 408 -16.94 -8.87 -18.75
CA TYR A 408 -16.71 -8.60 -20.16
C TYR A 408 -17.08 -9.80 -21.04
N LYS A 409 -17.63 -9.48 -22.22
CA LYS A 409 -17.88 -10.43 -23.31
C LYS A 409 -16.96 -10.08 -24.48
N LEU A 410 -16.82 -11.02 -25.41
CA LEU A 410 -15.96 -10.79 -26.57
C LEU A 410 -16.40 -9.57 -27.39
N ASP A 411 -17.69 -9.33 -27.53
CA ASP A 411 -18.25 -8.16 -28.25
C ASP A 411 -17.80 -6.84 -27.59
N ASP A 412 -17.66 -6.81 -26.26
CA ASP A 412 -17.15 -5.63 -25.53
C ASP A 412 -15.68 -5.37 -25.87
N VAL A 413 -14.88 -6.46 -25.93
CA VAL A 413 -13.46 -6.39 -26.34
C VAL A 413 -13.33 -5.88 -27.77
N GLU A 414 -14.12 -6.44 -28.69
CA GLU A 414 -14.14 -6.07 -30.11
C GLU A 414 -14.50 -4.59 -30.29
N SER A 415 -15.55 -4.13 -29.59
CA SER A 415 -15.98 -2.73 -29.63
C SER A 415 -14.89 -1.75 -29.15
N VAL A 416 -14.15 -2.12 -28.10
CA VAL A 416 -13.06 -1.28 -27.62
C VAL A 416 -11.86 -1.34 -28.57
N ALA A 417 -11.53 -2.51 -29.13
CA ALA A 417 -10.43 -2.66 -30.09
C ALA A 417 -10.67 -1.84 -31.38
N GLU A 418 -11.89 -1.83 -31.90
CA GLU A 418 -12.27 -0.99 -33.06
C GLU A 418 -11.99 0.51 -32.79
N LYS A 419 -12.27 1.00 -31.61
CA LYS A 419 -12.01 2.40 -31.21
C LYS A 419 -10.53 2.79 -31.36
N TYR A 420 -9.61 1.82 -31.21
CA TYR A 420 -8.17 2.02 -31.29
C TYR A 420 -7.56 1.51 -32.61
N ASN A 421 -8.34 1.03 -33.56
CA ASN A 421 -7.87 0.33 -34.78
C ASN A 421 -6.94 -0.85 -34.46
N ALA A 422 -7.20 -1.55 -33.36
CA ALA A 422 -6.43 -2.70 -32.94
C ALA A 422 -6.91 -3.98 -33.65
N GLU A 423 -5.99 -4.85 -34.00
CA GLU A 423 -6.27 -6.17 -34.57
C GLU A 423 -6.49 -7.20 -33.44
N ILE A 424 -7.49 -8.06 -33.58
CA ILE A 424 -7.73 -9.16 -32.65
C ILE A 424 -7.50 -10.48 -33.38
N THR A 425 -6.67 -11.35 -32.80
CA THR A 425 -6.37 -12.69 -33.31
C THR A 425 -6.57 -13.73 -32.22
N ASP A 426 -6.80 -14.99 -32.63
CA ASP A 426 -6.75 -16.11 -31.69
C ASP A 426 -5.30 -16.31 -31.21
N ALA A 427 -5.14 -16.55 -29.92
CA ALA A 427 -3.84 -16.84 -29.32
C ALA A 427 -3.98 -17.72 -28.08
N ASN A 428 -2.97 -18.53 -27.82
CA ASN A 428 -2.83 -19.34 -26.64
C ASN A 428 -1.54 -18.98 -25.88
N ASP A 429 -1.29 -19.60 -24.74
CA ASP A 429 -0.12 -19.31 -23.91
C ASP A 429 1.21 -19.50 -24.65
N LYS A 430 1.28 -20.50 -25.55
CA LYS A 430 2.48 -20.74 -26.37
C LYS A 430 2.76 -19.57 -27.32
N ASP A 431 1.72 -19.04 -27.98
CA ASP A 431 1.90 -17.90 -28.90
C ASP A 431 2.41 -16.66 -28.14
N VAL A 432 1.92 -16.45 -26.90
CA VAL A 432 2.36 -15.34 -26.04
C VAL A 432 3.78 -15.55 -25.56
N VAL A 433 4.13 -16.77 -25.18
CA VAL A 433 5.52 -17.09 -24.78
C VAL A 433 6.47 -16.91 -25.96
N ASP A 434 6.09 -17.33 -27.16
CA ASP A 434 6.90 -17.10 -28.37
C ASP A 434 7.15 -15.59 -28.63
N LEU A 435 6.15 -14.71 -28.36
CA LEU A 435 6.37 -13.26 -28.41
C LEU A 435 7.36 -12.77 -27.38
N ILE A 436 7.26 -13.23 -26.14
CA ILE A 436 8.17 -12.86 -25.03
C ILE A 436 9.61 -13.34 -25.34
N LEU A 437 9.76 -14.56 -25.87
CA LEU A 437 11.07 -15.11 -26.27
C LEU A 437 11.69 -14.32 -27.43
N ASN A 438 10.85 -13.73 -28.29
CA ASN A 438 11.30 -12.81 -29.35
C ASN A 438 11.50 -11.38 -28.84
N LYS A 439 11.57 -11.17 -27.51
CA LYS A 439 11.84 -9.90 -26.82
C LYS A 439 10.76 -8.84 -27.01
N ASN A 440 9.52 -9.26 -27.23
CA ASN A 440 8.40 -8.36 -27.18
C ASN A 440 7.91 -8.19 -25.74
N ILE A 441 7.43 -6.99 -25.44
CA ILE A 441 6.70 -6.73 -24.19
C ILE A 441 5.25 -7.11 -24.44
N VAL A 442 4.68 -7.96 -23.55
CA VAL A 442 3.28 -8.36 -23.63
C VAL A 442 2.55 -7.90 -22.38
N SER A 443 1.43 -7.23 -22.55
CA SER A 443 0.53 -6.89 -21.45
C SER A 443 -0.47 -8.00 -21.23
N LEU A 444 -0.81 -8.28 -19.97
CA LEU A 444 -1.81 -9.27 -19.57
C LEU A 444 -2.97 -8.57 -18.89
N PHE A 445 -4.19 -8.86 -19.34
CA PHE A 445 -5.42 -8.37 -18.74
C PHE A 445 -6.43 -9.50 -18.61
N GLN A 446 -6.89 -9.77 -17.40
CA GLN A 446 -7.89 -10.80 -17.10
C GLN A 446 -8.61 -10.51 -15.78
N GLY A 447 -9.78 -11.09 -15.58
CA GLY A 447 -10.54 -11.09 -14.33
C GLY A 447 -10.60 -9.74 -13.62
N ARG A 448 -10.74 -9.80 -12.32
CA ARG A 448 -10.74 -8.62 -11.43
C ARG A 448 -9.33 -8.09 -11.23
N SER A 449 -9.17 -6.78 -11.18
CA SER A 449 -7.88 -6.17 -10.87
C SER A 449 -7.43 -6.47 -9.44
N GLU A 450 -6.12 -6.43 -9.23
CA GLU A 450 -5.53 -6.52 -7.90
C GLU A 450 -5.79 -5.25 -7.11
N SER A 451 -6.14 -5.37 -5.83
CA SER A 451 -6.12 -4.26 -4.87
C SER A 451 -4.72 -4.08 -4.29
N GLY A 452 -4.38 -2.82 -3.97
CA GLY A 452 -3.03 -2.49 -3.54
C GLY A 452 -2.06 -2.16 -4.69
N PRO A 453 -0.78 -1.85 -4.38
CA PRO A 453 0.13 -1.24 -5.33
C PRO A 453 0.87 -2.23 -6.25
N ARG A 454 0.58 -3.53 -6.16
CA ARG A 454 1.32 -4.58 -6.88
C ARG A 454 0.47 -5.19 -7.99
N ALA A 455 1.08 -5.47 -9.14
CA ALA A 455 0.46 -6.28 -10.19
C ALA A 455 0.82 -7.75 -9.96
N LEU A 456 -0.19 -8.61 -9.96
CA LEU A 456 -0.09 -10.02 -9.57
C LEU A 456 -0.59 -10.97 -10.67
N GLY A 457 -0.58 -10.53 -11.93
CA GLY A 457 -0.95 -11.34 -13.07
C GLY A 457 -2.31 -11.03 -13.69
N ASN A 458 -3.08 -10.06 -13.15
CA ASN A 458 -4.33 -9.65 -13.78
C ASN A 458 -4.23 -8.31 -14.52
N ARG A 459 -3.33 -7.44 -14.09
CA ARG A 459 -3.01 -6.15 -14.75
C ARG A 459 -1.49 -6.01 -14.84
N SER A 460 -0.86 -6.87 -15.63
CA SER A 460 0.60 -7.04 -15.66
C SER A 460 1.20 -6.71 -17.03
N ILE A 461 2.44 -6.26 -17.03
CA ILE A 461 3.33 -6.21 -18.19
C ILE A 461 4.39 -7.28 -17.97
N LEU A 462 4.56 -8.13 -18.97
CA LEU A 462 5.41 -9.31 -18.96
C LEU A 462 6.57 -9.14 -19.95
N TYR A 463 7.71 -9.72 -19.58
CA TYR A 463 8.92 -9.74 -20.42
C TYR A 463 9.80 -10.97 -20.08
N ASP A 464 10.83 -11.22 -20.89
CA ASP A 464 11.81 -12.29 -20.62
C ASP A 464 12.80 -11.85 -19.52
N PRO A 465 12.80 -12.46 -18.31
CA PRO A 465 13.71 -12.09 -17.24
C PRO A 465 15.18 -12.41 -17.54
N ARG A 466 15.45 -13.26 -18.51
CA ARG A 466 16.80 -13.73 -18.91
C ARG A 466 17.52 -12.73 -19.80
N ASP A 467 16.80 -11.74 -20.39
CA ASP A 467 17.44 -10.70 -21.20
C ASP A 467 18.17 -9.69 -20.30
N PRO A 468 19.51 -9.58 -20.34
CA PRO A 468 20.24 -8.65 -19.49
C PRO A 468 19.93 -7.17 -19.77
N LYS A 469 19.28 -6.85 -20.91
CA LYS A 469 18.81 -5.51 -21.23
C LYS A 469 17.35 -5.24 -20.86
N GLY A 470 16.62 -6.25 -20.39
CA GLY A 470 15.18 -6.16 -20.16
C GLY A 470 14.81 -5.07 -19.17
N LYS A 471 15.59 -4.89 -18.09
CA LYS A 471 15.40 -3.78 -17.14
C LYS A 471 15.40 -2.41 -17.83
N ASP A 472 16.37 -2.14 -18.68
CA ASP A 472 16.51 -0.84 -19.35
C ASP A 472 15.41 -0.65 -20.39
N ILE A 473 15.09 -1.71 -21.16
CA ILE A 473 14.02 -1.69 -22.17
C ILE A 473 12.69 -1.35 -21.52
N VAL A 474 12.29 -2.09 -20.47
CA VAL A 474 10.99 -1.89 -19.83
C VAL A 474 10.93 -0.58 -19.04
N ASN A 475 12.03 -0.13 -18.39
CA ASN A 475 12.06 1.19 -17.74
C ASN A 475 11.90 2.33 -18.76
N LYS A 476 12.49 2.21 -19.96
CA LYS A 476 12.34 3.19 -21.04
C LYS A 476 10.89 3.28 -21.50
N VAL A 477 10.26 2.14 -21.78
CA VAL A 477 8.86 2.08 -22.24
C VAL A 477 7.90 2.60 -21.18
N LYS A 478 8.19 2.34 -19.90
CA LYS A 478 7.38 2.82 -18.76
C LYS A 478 7.70 4.24 -18.33
N HIS A 479 8.68 4.93 -18.94
CA HIS A 479 9.16 6.26 -18.51
C HIS A 479 9.54 6.29 -17.02
N ARG A 480 10.34 5.29 -16.57
CA ARG A 480 10.74 5.14 -15.16
C ARG A 480 12.23 5.43 -14.96
N GLU A 481 12.59 5.72 -13.72
CA GLU A 481 13.96 5.98 -13.31
C GLU A 481 14.83 4.70 -13.46
N TYR A 482 16.07 4.86 -13.90
CA TYR A 482 17.02 3.78 -14.24
C TYR A 482 17.30 2.81 -13.09
N PHE A 483 17.25 3.29 -11.84
CA PHE A 483 17.60 2.49 -10.66
C PHE A 483 16.44 1.61 -10.17
N ARG A 484 15.21 1.84 -10.63
CA ARG A 484 14.04 1.09 -10.16
C ARG A 484 14.12 -0.38 -10.54
N PRO A 485 14.06 -1.31 -9.57
CA PRO A 485 14.02 -2.73 -9.86
C PRO A 485 12.66 -3.14 -10.42
N PHE A 486 12.64 -4.34 -10.99
CA PHE A 486 11.43 -5.04 -11.38
C PHE A 486 11.20 -6.26 -10.48
N ALA A 487 10.12 -6.96 -10.72
CA ALA A 487 9.73 -8.14 -9.99
C ALA A 487 9.58 -9.34 -10.95
N GLY A 488 9.55 -10.52 -10.40
CA GLY A 488 9.21 -11.71 -11.14
C GLY A 488 8.05 -12.47 -10.49
N SER A 489 7.31 -13.21 -11.30
CA SER A 489 6.33 -14.18 -10.83
C SER A 489 6.82 -15.59 -11.14
N ILE A 490 6.92 -16.43 -10.11
CA ILE A 490 7.50 -17.77 -10.17
C ILE A 490 6.44 -18.82 -9.84
N LEU A 491 6.52 -19.98 -10.48
CA LEU A 491 5.76 -21.16 -10.07
C LEU A 491 6.10 -21.52 -8.62
N ALA A 492 5.08 -21.62 -7.76
CA ALA A 492 5.29 -21.78 -6.31
C ALA A 492 6.15 -23.01 -5.96
N GLU A 493 5.96 -24.11 -6.68
CA GLU A 493 6.70 -25.37 -6.48
C GLU A 493 8.20 -25.28 -6.77
N HIS A 494 8.65 -24.23 -7.46
CA HIS A 494 10.07 -24.02 -7.79
C HIS A 494 10.74 -22.93 -6.95
N VAL A 495 10.01 -22.25 -6.06
CA VAL A 495 10.51 -21.04 -5.41
C VAL A 495 11.76 -21.26 -4.57
N HIS A 496 11.81 -22.35 -3.80
CA HIS A 496 12.94 -22.67 -2.91
C HIS A 496 14.21 -23.10 -3.67
N GLU A 497 14.09 -23.55 -4.91
CA GLU A 497 15.24 -23.84 -5.77
C GLU A 497 15.92 -22.54 -6.27
N TRP A 498 15.18 -21.43 -6.30
CA TRP A 498 15.62 -20.16 -6.89
C TRP A 498 15.88 -19.05 -5.88
N PHE A 499 15.17 -19.09 -4.73
CA PHE A 499 15.22 -18.02 -3.75
C PHE A 499 15.29 -18.53 -2.32
N ASP A 500 15.92 -17.76 -1.46
CA ASP A 500 15.95 -17.97 -0.03
C ASP A 500 14.72 -17.26 0.60
N LEU A 501 13.74 -18.05 1.01
CA LEU A 501 12.52 -17.55 1.66
C LEU A 501 12.60 -17.56 3.19
N VAL A 502 13.76 -17.90 3.77
CA VAL A 502 13.91 -18.09 5.22
C VAL A 502 12.92 -19.16 5.70
N ASP A 503 11.95 -18.82 6.53
CA ASP A 503 10.90 -19.70 7.07
C ASP A 503 9.56 -19.63 6.30
N MET A 504 9.46 -18.81 5.22
CA MET A 504 8.22 -18.67 4.45
C MET A 504 8.06 -19.81 3.45
N GLU A 505 6.86 -20.38 3.38
CA GLU A 505 6.50 -21.36 2.36
C GLU A 505 6.32 -20.73 0.97
N ASP A 506 5.73 -19.53 0.95
CA ASP A 506 5.41 -18.79 -0.26
C ASP A 506 5.47 -17.26 -0.06
N THR A 507 5.29 -16.50 -1.13
CA THR A 507 5.18 -15.03 -1.12
C THR A 507 4.28 -14.55 -2.25
N PRO A 508 2.94 -14.73 -2.14
CA PRO A 508 2.03 -14.52 -3.26
C PRO A 508 1.77 -13.03 -3.60
N TYR A 509 2.18 -12.10 -2.73
CA TYR A 509 1.78 -10.69 -2.83
C TYR A 509 2.93 -9.70 -3.03
N MET A 510 4.13 -10.17 -3.38
CA MET A 510 5.30 -9.29 -3.61
C MET A 510 5.68 -8.41 -2.41
N MET A 511 5.49 -8.93 -1.19
CA MET A 511 5.77 -8.16 0.04
C MET A 511 7.20 -8.29 0.53
N TYR A 512 8.04 -9.10 -0.14
CA TYR A 512 9.42 -9.39 0.27
C TYR A 512 10.38 -9.27 -0.92
N ALA A 513 11.53 -8.64 -0.70
CA ALA A 513 12.65 -8.62 -1.64
C ALA A 513 13.68 -9.65 -1.16
N VAL A 514 13.59 -10.85 -1.70
CA VAL A 514 14.32 -12.03 -1.23
C VAL A 514 15.67 -12.19 -1.91
N LYS A 515 16.59 -12.90 -1.27
CA LYS A 515 17.89 -13.27 -1.85
C LYS A 515 17.75 -14.39 -2.84
N CYS A 516 18.58 -14.36 -3.87
CA CYS A 516 18.69 -15.46 -4.83
C CYS A 516 19.54 -16.61 -4.27
N GLN A 517 19.22 -17.84 -4.68
CA GLN A 517 20.12 -18.97 -4.53
C GLN A 517 21.34 -18.80 -5.45
N GLU A 518 22.45 -19.46 -5.14
CA GLU A 518 23.71 -19.35 -5.87
C GLU A 518 23.52 -19.60 -7.39
N GLY A 519 24.00 -18.68 -8.20
CA GLY A 519 23.95 -18.76 -9.67
C GLY A 519 22.58 -18.43 -10.32
N VAL A 520 21.57 -18.03 -9.55
CA VAL A 520 20.26 -17.61 -10.08
C VAL A 520 20.33 -16.20 -10.66
N GLU A 521 21.11 -15.31 -10.07
CA GLU A 521 21.28 -13.93 -10.53
C GLU A 521 21.67 -13.83 -11.99
N GLU A 522 22.55 -14.75 -12.47
CA GLU A 522 22.99 -14.79 -13.87
C GLU A 522 21.89 -15.27 -14.81
N LYS A 523 20.91 -16.04 -14.32
CA LYS A 523 19.82 -16.60 -15.12
C LYS A 523 18.70 -15.62 -15.39
N ILE A 524 18.46 -14.65 -14.46
CA ILE A 524 17.34 -13.71 -14.52
C ILE A 524 17.78 -12.25 -14.29
N PRO A 525 18.81 -11.76 -15.00
CA PRO A 525 19.47 -10.49 -14.70
C PRO A 525 18.56 -9.25 -14.80
N SER A 526 17.43 -9.33 -15.54
CA SER A 526 16.53 -8.17 -15.69
C SER A 526 15.72 -7.85 -14.46
N ILE A 527 15.53 -8.80 -13.55
CA ILE A 527 14.71 -8.62 -12.35
C ILE A 527 15.53 -8.61 -11.06
N ILE A 528 16.83 -8.85 -11.16
CA ILE A 528 17.74 -8.76 -10.02
C ILE A 528 18.10 -7.30 -9.76
N HIS A 529 18.02 -6.90 -8.50
CA HIS A 529 18.50 -5.59 -8.08
C HIS A 529 20.01 -5.62 -7.84
N VAL A 530 20.63 -4.43 -7.74
CA VAL A 530 22.11 -4.30 -7.62
C VAL A 530 22.68 -4.89 -6.33
N ASP A 531 21.85 -5.18 -5.35
CA ASP A 531 22.21 -5.85 -4.08
C ASP A 531 22.00 -7.38 -4.13
N GLY A 532 21.68 -7.95 -5.29
CA GLY A 532 21.44 -9.38 -5.47
C GLY A 532 20.05 -9.85 -5.01
N THR A 533 19.16 -8.94 -4.64
CA THR A 533 17.78 -9.30 -4.24
C THR A 533 16.80 -9.24 -5.41
N CYS A 534 15.71 -9.96 -5.28
CA CYS A 534 14.57 -9.90 -6.20
C CYS A 534 13.26 -9.84 -5.43
N ARG A 535 12.35 -8.97 -5.83
CA ARG A 535 10.97 -9.00 -5.34
C ARG A 535 10.19 -9.99 -6.18
N ILE A 536 9.62 -11.01 -5.56
CA ILE A 536 8.94 -12.10 -6.25
C ILE A 536 7.50 -12.26 -5.80
N GLN A 537 6.71 -12.86 -6.69
CA GLN A 537 5.39 -13.41 -6.43
C GLN A 537 5.44 -14.91 -6.68
N THR A 538 5.06 -15.73 -5.72
CA THR A 538 4.74 -17.14 -5.97
C THR A 538 3.35 -17.27 -6.56
N VAL A 539 3.19 -18.12 -7.55
CA VAL A 539 1.89 -18.35 -8.24
C VAL A 539 1.56 -19.84 -8.21
N THR A 540 0.39 -20.16 -7.67
CA THR A 540 -0.19 -21.51 -7.75
C THR A 540 -1.34 -21.54 -8.75
N GLU A 541 -1.69 -22.72 -9.26
CA GLU A 541 -2.83 -22.90 -10.16
C GLU A 541 -4.15 -22.50 -9.48
N GLU A 542 -4.29 -22.75 -8.17
CA GLU A 542 -5.47 -22.39 -7.40
C GLU A 542 -5.65 -20.86 -7.27
N GLN A 543 -4.54 -20.12 -7.06
CA GLN A 543 -4.58 -18.66 -6.91
C GLN A 543 -4.90 -17.94 -8.22
N ASN A 544 -4.32 -18.39 -9.34
CA ASN A 544 -4.49 -17.76 -10.65
C ASN A 544 -4.17 -18.75 -11.79
N GLU A 545 -5.17 -19.52 -12.20
CA GLU A 545 -5.03 -20.63 -13.15
C GLU A 545 -4.41 -20.21 -14.49
N ASN A 546 -4.92 -19.13 -15.10
CA ASN A 546 -4.43 -18.68 -16.41
C ASN A 546 -2.98 -18.17 -16.32
N TYR A 547 -2.67 -17.42 -15.27
CA TYR A 547 -1.33 -16.89 -15.09
C TYR A 547 -0.31 -18.00 -14.76
N TYR A 548 -0.72 -18.98 -13.94
CA TYR A 548 0.07 -20.17 -13.67
C TYR A 548 0.39 -20.93 -14.97
N LYS A 549 -0.62 -21.19 -15.81
CA LYS A 549 -0.44 -21.88 -17.11
C LYS A 549 0.52 -21.14 -18.03
N LEU A 550 0.42 -19.84 -18.11
CA LEU A 550 1.34 -19.00 -18.90
C LEU A 550 2.79 -19.11 -18.40
N ILE A 551 3.02 -19.04 -17.08
CA ILE A 551 4.36 -19.19 -16.50
C ILE A 551 4.86 -20.63 -16.72
N LYS A 552 4.00 -21.63 -16.62
CA LYS A 552 4.33 -23.03 -16.86
C LYS A 552 4.75 -23.26 -18.32
N GLU A 553 4.03 -22.71 -19.29
CA GLU A 553 4.42 -22.76 -20.70
C GLU A 553 5.79 -22.10 -20.93
N PHE A 554 6.06 -20.96 -20.27
CA PHE A 554 7.37 -20.31 -20.32
C PHE A 554 8.46 -21.21 -19.72
N PHE A 555 8.18 -21.88 -18.61
CA PHE A 555 9.08 -22.82 -17.98
C PHE A 555 9.37 -24.04 -18.88
N GLU A 556 8.35 -24.63 -19.49
CA GLU A 556 8.49 -25.79 -20.38
C GLU A 556 9.39 -25.49 -21.60
N GLN A 557 9.30 -24.25 -22.13
CA GLN A 557 10.12 -23.85 -23.27
C GLN A 557 11.55 -23.42 -22.89
N THR A 558 11.77 -22.98 -21.64
CA THR A 558 13.01 -22.28 -21.28
C THR A 558 13.80 -22.91 -20.15
N GLY A 559 13.17 -23.76 -19.33
CA GLY A 559 13.69 -24.24 -18.06
C GLY A 559 13.76 -23.16 -16.97
N CYS A 560 13.14 -21.99 -17.19
CA CYS A 560 13.10 -20.88 -16.23
C CYS A 560 11.67 -20.73 -15.66
N PRO A 561 11.44 -21.07 -14.37
CA PRO A 561 10.09 -21.09 -13.78
C PRO A 561 9.56 -19.71 -13.38
N ILE A 562 10.25 -18.64 -13.74
CA ILE A 562 9.93 -17.26 -13.40
C ILE A 562 9.79 -16.40 -14.64
N ILE A 563 8.78 -15.55 -14.67
CA ILE A 563 8.57 -14.53 -15.71
C ILE A 563 8.73 -13.13 -15.11
N PHE A 564 9.27 -12.20 -15.88
CA PHE A 564 9.33 -10.78 -15.51
C PHE A 564 7.92 -10.20 -15.41
N ASN A 565 7.59 -9.58 -14.27
CA ASN A 565 6.29 -8.99 -14.00
C ASN A 565 6.41 -7.56 -13.47
N THR A 566 5.66 -6.64 -14.08
CA THR A 566 5.50 -5.28 -13.57
C THR A 566 4.08 -4.78 -13.82
N SER A 567 3.67 -3.76 -13.07
CA SER A 567 2.33 -3.17 -13.16
C SER A 567 2.00 -2.64 -14.56
N PHE A 568 0.79 -2.91 -15.02
CA PHE A 568 0.30 -2.41 -16.30
C PHE A 568 -0.16 -0.96 -16.17
N ASN A 569 0.78 -0.06 -16.33
CA ASN A 569 0.64 1.40 -16.37
C ASN A 569 1.93 2.03 -16.85
N LEU A 570 1.89 3.27 -17.29
CA LEU A 570 3.07 4.10 -17.53
C LEU A 570 3.49 4.86 -16.27
N GLY A 571 4.66 5.48 -16.29
CA GLY A 571 5.15 6.29 -15.17
C GLY A 571 4.17 7.42 -14.82
N GLY A 572 3.82 7.52 -13.52
CA GLY A 572 2.87 8.53 -13.04
C GLY A 572 1.39 8.20 -13.22
N GLU A 573 1.04 7.10 -13.90
CA GLU A 573 -0.35 6.66 -14.04
C GLU A 573 -0.72 5.59 -12.99
N PRO A 574 -2.02 5.48 -12.63
CA PRO A 574 -2.53 4.32 -11.88
C PRO A 574 -2.46 3.04 -12.72
N LEU A 575 -2.53 1.89 -12.07
CA LEU A 575 -2.75 0.60 -12.73
C LEU A 575 -4.01 0.67 -13.60
N VAL A 576 -4.00 0.06 -14.79
CA VAL A 576 -5.20 0.00 -15.65
C VAL A 576 -6.31 -0.77 -14.94
N GLU A 577 -7.55 -0.32 -15.13
CA GLU A 577 -8.72 -0.97 -14.54
C GLU A 577 -9.57 -1.64 -15.62
N THR A 578 -9.87 -0.92 -16.69
CA THR A 578 -10.74 -1.38 -17.78
C THR A 578 -9.93 -1.77 -19.03
N ILE A 579 -10.58 -2.50 -19.96
CA ILE A 579 -9.99 -2.81 -21.27
C ILE A 579 -9.69 -1.53 -22.06
N ASP A 580 -10.55 -0.50 -21.94
CA ASP A 580 -10.29 0.82 -22.56
C ASP A 580 -9.02 1.49 -21.99
N ASP A 581 -8.79 1.38 -20.68
CA ASP A 581 -7.55 1.87 -20.07
C ASP A 581 -6.33 1.10 -20.58
N ALA A 582 -6.47 -0.22 -20.74
CA ALA A 582 -5.41 -1.07 -21.27
C ALA A 582 -4.99 -0.64 -22.67
N LEU A 583 -5.95 -0.54 -23.61
CA LEU A 583 -5.68 -0.12 -24.98
C LEU A 583 -5.21 1.33 -25.08
N ARG A 584 -5.71 2.22 -24.22
CA ARG A 584 -5.21 3.59 -24.12
C ARG A 584 -3.74 3.63 -23.68
N THR A 585 -3.33 2.72 -22.80
CA THR A 585 -1.93 2.61 -22.35
C THR A 585 -1.03 2.08 -23.48
N LEU A 586 -1.49 1.09 -24.25
CA LEU A 586 -0.78 0.64 -25.46
C LEU A 586 -0.61 1.80 -26.46
N ALA A 587 -1.70 2.51 -26.75
CA ALA A 587 -1.69 3.63 -27.72
C ALA A 587 -0.74 4.79 -27.33
N LYS A 588 -0.32 4.86 -26.08
CA LYS A 588 0.61 5.89 -25.57
C LYS A 588 2.04 5.37 -25.38
N SER A 589 2.32 4.13 -25.72
CA SER A 589 3.60 3.48 -25.44
C SER A 589 4.07 2.62 -26.60
N ASP A 590 5.28 2.10 -26.49
CA ASP A 590 5.84 1.13 -27.46
C ASP A 590 5.40 -0.32 -27.13
N ILE A 591 4.35 -0.53 -26.34
CA ILE A 591 3.77 -1.85 -26.04
C ILE A 591 2.73 -2.15 -27.12
N GLU A 592 2.94 -3.22 -27.87
CA GLU A 592 2.06 -3.57 -28.99
C GLU A 592 1.03 -4.65 -28.65
N TYR A 593 1.28 -5.48 -27.64
CA TYR A 593 0.54 -6.72 -27.42
C TYR A 593 -0.23 -6.70 -26.09
N LEU A 594 -1.53 -7.07 -26.17
CA LEU A 594 -2.40 -7.29 -25.00
C LEU A 594 -3.00 -8.69 -25.09
N TYR A 595 -2.63 -9.57 -24.18
CA TYR A 595 -3.17 -10.90 -24.06
C TYR A 595 -4.39 -10.95 -23.14
N LEU A 596 -5.45 -11.61 -23.59
CA LEU A 596 -6.72 -11.81 -22.91
C LEU A 596 -6.98 -13.31 -22.77
N PRO A 597 -6.39 -14.01 -21.79
CA PRO A 597 -6.44 -15.47 -21.69
C PRO A 597 -7.87 -16.02 -21.55
N GLU A 598 -8.76 -15.33 -20.87
CA GLU A 598 -10.17 -15.73 -20.68
C GLU A 598 -10.92 -15.87 -22.02
N PHE A 599 -10.47 -15.15 -23.04
CA PHE A 599 -11.05 -15.19 -24.39
C PHE A 599 -10.19 -15.96 -25.39
N GLY A 600 -8.97 -16.35 -25.02
CA GLY A 600 -7.99 -16.91 -25.95
C GLY A 600 -7.67 -15.93 -27.09
N LYS A 601 -7.52 -14.63 -26.77
CA LYS A 601 -7.30 -13.57 -27.77
C LYS A 601 -6.05 -12.77 -27.47
N LEU A 602 -5.38 -12.37 -28.55
CA LEU A 602 -4.32 -11.38 -28.57
C LEU A 602 -4.81 -10.14 -29.32
N VAL A 603 -4.76 -9.01 -28.65
CA VAL A 603 -5.03 -7.70 -29.28
C VAL A 603 -3.70 -7.07 -29.63
N THR A 604 -3.53 -6.70 -30.88
CA THR A 604 -2.30 -6.07 -31.39
C THR A 604 -2.60 -4.65 -31.84
N LEU A 605 -1.86 -3.69 -31.27
CA LEU A 605 -1.93 -2.29 -31.64
C LEU A 605 -0.54 -1.84 -32.11
N LYS A 606 -0.40 -1.61 -33.42
CA LYS A 606 0.85 -1.05 -33.96
C LYS A 606 0.76 0.46 -33.96
N ASN A 607 1.68 1.08 -33.24
CA ASN A 607 1.85 2.52 -33.29
C ASN A 607 2.75 2.86 -34.48
N ASP A 608 2.25 3.71 -35.41
CA ASP A 608 2.96 4.16 -36.62
C ASP A 608 4.19 5.02 -36.29
#